data_ec44d1e650eed79679fe674311c1a9ce
#
_entry.id   ec44d1e650eed79679fe674311c1a9ce
#
_cell.length_a   1.000
_cell.length_b   1.000
_cell.length_c   1.000
_cell.angle_alpha   90.00
_cell.angle_beta   90.00
_cell.angle_gamma   90.00
#
_symmetry.space_group_name_H-M   'P 1'
#
loop_
_entity.id
_entity.type
_entity.pdbx_description
1 polymer ?
#
loop_
_entity_poly.entity_id
_entity_poly.type
_entity_poly.pdbx_seq_one_letter_code
_entity_poly.pdbx_strand_id
1 'polypeptide(L)'
;MANHRLTTLTWIFTEKFGLILLSMITFVAYARLLSPAELGVGTVIIAIVELIGLVYSSVLEDPLVRLERLEDKHISTAYWAAVLVSLASIGVISGAVMLYTPDPLLQWMTAIASIKILFTMMARVYVAQMRRSSNFRMLASRTLLGKVAGGIGGIAVALWGLGAWAVIAQALIMELVSIIVLMRADPRRIPFHIDGPTLRELLRSGAPVAVNALSSQTLQRGVNVVLGITAGANAVGMFNMAMRIIELPRTAIYNGLLSYALPAFSRRSAEPKRLIGIVGDSTAVSGFLLTPLFVGLALTASDLILLIFGAKWAEAIPLLQVLACTAAIGNSAMYATTALVAVNRSHLTIKAEVLTTVLALALVYTLGNLYGGMAAAVALLARMLVITPLQIRGLNTAIGYSWRGFFEASYRSVIASLVMAATVLLVLPQLGLQGYLHLIGSVVLGALSYAVGYSALHPHWPQEFKSVFTSR
;
A
#
# COMPACT_ATOMS: atom_id res chain seq x y z
N MET A 1 -33.50 4.90 -5.53
CA MET A 1 -32.09 5.09 -5.93
C MET A 1 -31.18 5.61 -4.80
N ALA A 2 -31.60 6.55 -3.95
CA ALA A 2 -30.79 7.09 -2.84
C ALA A 2 -30.41 6.01 -1.80
N ASN A 3 -31.33 5.17 -1.36
CA ASN A 3 -31.08 4.10 -0.39
C ASN A 3 -30.05 3.06 -0.88
N HIS A 4 -30.03 2.76 -2.19
CA HIS A 4 -29.06 1.81 -2.74
C HIS A 4 -27.64 2.41 -2.77
N ARG A 5 -27.52 3.71 -3.01
CA ARG A 5 -26.21 4.40 -2.96
C ARG A 5 -25.67 4.50 -1.54
N LEU A 6 -26.53 4.79 -0.57
CA LEU A 6 -26.17 4.82 0.85
C LEU A 6 -25.71 3.45 1.35
N THR A 7 -26.44 2.37 1.04
CA THR A 7 -26.03 1.01 1.40
C THR A 7 -24.71 0.59 0.76
N THR A 8 -24.45 0.97 -0.48
CA THR A 8 -23.16 0.68 -1.15
C THR A 8 -22.01 1.42 -0.46
N LEU A 9 -22.19 2.70 -0.12
CA LEU A 9 -21.18 3.47 0.58
C LEU A 9 -20.89 2.92 1.97
N THR A 10 -21.91 2.54 2.74
CA THR A 10 -21.71 1.93 4.06
C THR A 10 -20.92 0.64 3.99
N TRP A 11 -21.18 -0.23 2.99
CA TRP A 11 -20.41 -1.46 2.79
C TRP A 11 -18.94 -1.20 2.43
N ILE A 12 -18.66 -0.20 1.58
CA ILE A 12 -17.30 0.20 1.22
C ILE A 12 -16.55 0.75 2.45
N PHE A 13 -17.22 1.57 3.27
CA PHE A 13 -16.63 2.08 4.51
C PHE A 13 -16.36 0.96 5.52
N THR A 14 -17.32 0.07 5.74
CA THR A 14 -17.18 -1.07 6.66
C THR A 14 -16.04 -2.00 6.22
N GLU A 15 -15.93 -2.28 4.91
CA GLU A 15 -14.83 -3.06 4.36
C GLU A 15 -13.48 -2.40 4.66
N LYS A 16 -13.31 -1.14 4.29
CA LYS A 16 -12.02 -0.46 4.45
C LYS A 16 -11.62 -0.29 5.91
N PHE A 17 -12.54 0.14 6.75
CA PHE A 17 -12.29 0.31 8.18
C PHE A 17 -12.04 -1.03 8.88
N GLY A 18 -12.86 -2.04 8.57
CA GLY A 18 -12.70 -3.40 9.08
C GLY A 18 -11.36 -4.01 8.68
N LEU A 19 -10.94 -3.83 7.43
CA LEU A 19 -9.64 -4.32 6.96
C LEU A 19 -8.46 -3.67 7.68
N ILE A 20 -8.54 -2.36 7.95
CA ILE A 20 -7.49 -1.64 8.68
C ILE A 20 -7.41 -2.15 10.11
N LEU A 21 -8.55 -2.23 10.80
CA LEU A 21 -8.64 -2.70 12.19
C LEU A 21 -8.13 -4.15 12.34
N LEU A 22 -8.62 -5.06 11.50
CA LEU A 22 -8.17 -6.46 11.48
C LEU A 22 -6.67 -6.57 11.16
N SER A 23 -6.18 -5.75 10.22
CA SER A 23 -4.76 -5.71 9.89
C SER A 23 -3.92 -5.24 11.07
N MET A 24 -4.39 -4.25 11.83
CA MET A 24 -3.71 -3.73 13.01
C MET A 24 -3.65 -4.78 14.13
N ILE A 25 -4.79 -5.42 14.42
CA ILE A 25 -4.85 -6.49 15.45
C ILE A 25 -3.90 -7.62 15.10
N THR A 26 -3.96 -8.14 13.87
CA THR A 26 -3.10 -9.23 13.43
C THR A 26 -1.62 -8.81 13.46
N PHE A 27 -1.31 -7.58 13.07
CA PHE A 27 0.05 -7.06 13.07
C PHE A 27 0.64 -6.96 14.47
N VAL A 28 -0.13 -6.42 15.44
CA VAL A 28 0.31 -6.35 16.85
C VAL A 28 0.52 -7.76 17.42
N ALA A 29 -0.39 -8.70 17.12
CA ALA A 29 -0.25 -10.08 17.53
C ALA A 29 1.05 -10.71 16.99
N TYR A 30 1.32 -10.54 15.69
CA TYR A 30 2.57 -11.05 15.09
C TYR A 30 3.80 -10.38 15.66
N ALA A 31 3.76 -9.07 15.88
CA ALA A 31 4.89 -8.36 16.47
C ALA A 31 5.22 -8.85 17.90
N ARG A 32 4.23 -9.33 18.64
CA ARG A 32 4.44 -9.91 19.96
C ARG A 32 4.90 -11.38 19.91
N LEU A 33 4.36 -12.18 18.99
CA LEU A 33 4.57 -13.62 18.90
C LEU A 33 5.81 -14.01 18.08
N LEU A 34 6.08 -13.32 16.96
CA LEU A 34 7.16 -13.65 16.03
C LEU A 34 8.42 -12.85 16.34
N SER A 35 9.57 -13.43 16.03
CA SER A 35 10.84 -12.70 15.93
C SER A 35 10.90 -11.89 14.62
N PRO A 36 11.78 -10.87 14.54
CA PRO A 36 11.98 -10.13 13.30
C PRO A 36 12.40 -11.01 12.12
N ALA A 37 13.26 -11.99 12.35
CA ALA A 37 13.71 -12.93 11.32
C ALA A 37 12.56 -13.81 10.80
N GLU A 38 11.71 -14.33 11.67
CA GLU A 38 10.54 -15.15 11.27
C GLU A 38 9.54 -14.33 10.46
N LEU A 39 9.26 -13.10 10.89
CA LEU A 39 8.40 -12.18 10.11
C LEU A 39 9.04 -11.87 8.75
N GLY A 40 10.35 -11.67 8.73
CA GLY A 40 11.11 -11.40 7.51
C GLY A 40 11.07 -12.55 6.51
N VAL A 41 11.37 -13.79 6.94
CA VAL A 41 11.28 -14.99 6.08
C VAL A 41 9.91 -15.10 5.43
N GLY A 42 8.84 -15.07 6.24
CA GLY A 42 7.48 -15.16 5.74
C GLY A 42 7.14 -14.03 4.76
N THR A 43 7.61 -12.81 5.04
CA THR A 43 7.37 -11.64 4.18
C THR A 43 8.10 -11.75 2.83
N VAL A 44 9.37 -12.20 2.81
CA VAL A 44 10.12 -12.40 1.56
C VAL A 44 9.46 -13.45 0.69
N ILE A 45 9.10 -14.60 1.27
CA ILE A 45 8.43 -15.69 0.54
C ILE A 45 7.11 -15.18 -0.08
N ILE A 46 6.28 -14.52 0.70
CA ILE A 46 5.01 -13.97 0.19
C ILE A 46 5.25 -12.87 -0.86
N ALA A 47 6.28 -12.02 -0.70
CA ALA A 47 6.61 -11.00 -1.68
C ALA A 47 6.99 -11.60 -3.06
N ILE A 48 7.77 -12.68 -3.07
CA ILE A 48 8.13 -13.42 -4.30
C ILE A 48 6.87 -13.99 -4.97
N VAL A 49 6.04 -14.69 -4.20
CA VAL A 49 4.78 -15.28 -4.68
C VAL A 49 3.84 -14.21 -5.26
N GLU A 50 3.74 -13.07 -4.60
CA GLU A 50 2.88 -11.97 -5.01
C GLU A 50 3.39 -11.20 -6.22
N LEU A 51 4.72 -11.05 -6.41
CA LEU A 51 5.29 -10.46 -7.63
C LEU A 51 4.90 -11.25 -8.87
N ILE A 52 4.98 -12.57 -8.80
CA ILE A 52 4.62 -13.45 -9.92
C ILE A 52 3.11 -13.42 -10.14
N GLY A 53 2.31 -13.52 -9.06
CA GLY A 53 0.86 -13.45 -9.13
C GLY A 53 0.30 -12.15 -9.69
N LEU A 54 0.99 -11.03 -9.45
CA LEU A 54 0.56 -9.70 -9.92
C LEU A 54 0.56 -9.58 -11.45
N VAL A 55 1.56 -10.16 -12.12
CA VAL A 55 1.66 -10.13 -13.59
C VAL A 55 0.40 -10.69 -14.22
N TYR A 56 0.00 -11.86 -13.76
CA TYR A 56 -1.12 -12.59 -14.36
C TYR A 56 -2.49 -12.03 -13.96
N SER A 57 -2.63 -11.56 -12.71
CA SER A 57 -3.91 -11.03 -12.23
C SER A 57 -4.38 -9.83 -13.03
N SER A 58 -3.48 -8.93 -13.35
CA SER A 58 -3.78 -7.71 -14.13
C SER A 58 -4.08 -8.01 -15.59
N VAL A 59 -3.51 -9.09 -16.13
CA VAL A 59 -3.74 -9.49 -17.54
C VAL A 59 -5.11 -10.10 -17.75
N LEU A 60 -5.68 -10.79 -16.77
CA LEU A 60 -6.94 -11.53 -16.94
C LEU A 60 -8.16 -10.80 -16.35
N GLU A 61 -8.05 -10.15 -15.18
CA GLU A 61 -9.19 -9.56 -14.48
C GLU A 61 -9.77 -8.34 -15.22
N ASP A 62 -8.94 -7.36 -15.52
CA ASP A 62 -9.40 -6.09 -16.10
C ASP A 62 -9.99 -6.23 -17.52
N PRO A 63 -9.43 -7.06 -18.42
CA PRO A 63 -10.08 -7.34 -19.70
C PRO A 63 -11.48 -7.91 -19.55
N LEU A 64 -11.69 -8.89 -18.66
CA LEU A 64 -13.01 -9.48 -18.43
C LEU A 64 -14.03 -8.45 -17.94
N VAL A 65 -13.60 -7.43 -17.18
CA VAL A 65 -14.48 -6.34 -16.73
C VAL A 65 -14.85 -5.41 -17.87
N ARG A 66 -13.94 -5.17 -18.83
CA ARG A 66 -14.09 -4.16 -19.91
C ARG A 66 -14.77 -4.67 -21.17
N LEU A 67 -14.78 -5.99 -21.41
CA LEU A 67 -15.45 -6.57 -22.57
C LEU A 67 -16.89 -6.13 -22.66
N GLU A 68 -17.38 -5.64 -23.80
CA GLU A 68 -18.77 -5.25 -23.99
C GLU A 68 -19.71 -6.43 -23.81
N ARG A 69 -19.38 -7.57 -24.42
CA ARG A 69 -20.11 -8.83 -24.27
C ARG A 69 -19.23 -9.90 -23.67
N LEU A 70 -19.59 -10.35 -22.47
CA LEU A 70 -18.92 -11.44 -21.76
C LEU A 70 -19.65 -12.75 -22.08
N GLU A 71 -19.00 -13.62 -22.83
CA GLU A 71 -19.50 -14.95 -23.18
C GLU A 71 -18.85 -16.01 -22.28
N ASP A 72 -19.47 -17.19 -22.17
CA ASP A 72 -18.95 -18.30 -21.36
C ASP A 72 -17.55 -18.75 -21.79
N LYS A 73 -17.25 -18.65 -23.10
CA LYS A 73 -15.90 -18.96 -23.62
C LYS A 73 -14.82 -18.04 -23.02
N HIS A 74 -15.12 -16.76 -22.78
CA HIS A 74 -14.15 -15.82 -22.17
C HIS A 74 -13.89 -16.20 -20.71
N ILE A 75 -14.96 -16.55 -19.97
CA ILE A 75 -14.88 -16.98 -18.57
C ILE A 75 -14.09 -18.29 -18.45
N SER A 76 -14.44 -19.29 -19.26
CA SER A 76 -13.79 -20.61 -19.26
C SER A 76 -12.32 -20.51 -19.65
N THR A 77 -12.02 -19.81 -20.74
CA THR A 77 -10.64 -19.60 -21.20
C THR A 77 -9.79 -18.87 -20.16
N ALA A 78 -10.30 -17.77 -19.59
CA ALA A 78 -9.58 -17.03 -18.56
C ALA A 78 -9.34 -17.87 -17.28
N TYR A 79 -10.35 -18.62 -16.85
CA TYR A 79 -10.27 -19.45 -15.63
C TYR A 79 -9.24 -20.57 -15.79
N TRP A 80 -9.33 -21.36 -16.88
CA TRP A 80 -8.45 -22.50 -17.08
C TRP A 80 -7.03 -22.07 -17.47
N ALA A 81 -6.88 -20.98 -18.23
CA ALA A 81 -5.56 -20.38 -18.47
C ALA A 81 -4.93 -19.92 -17.13
N ALA A 82 -5.70 -19.30 -16.22
CA ALA A 82 -5.24 -18.90 -14.91
C ALA A 82 -4.79 -20.12 -14.07
N VAL A 83 -5.55 -21.21 -14.07
CA VAL A 83 -5.17 -22.45 -13.37
C VAL A 83 -3.88 -23.03 -13.92
N LEU A 84 -3.76 -23.21 -15.24
CA LEU A 84 -2.56 -23.78 -15.88
C LEU A 84 -1.31 -22.93 -15.61
N VAL A 85 -1.43 -21.61 -15.79
CA VAL A 85 -0.34 -20.67 -15.51
C VAL A 85 0.05 -20.68 -14.02
N SER A 86 -0.93 -20.80 -13.12
CA SER A 86 -0.64 -20.92 -11.68
C SER A 86 0.13 -22.18 -11.35
N LEU A 87 -0.28 -23.33 -11.89
CA LEU A 87 0.44 -24.62 -11.70
C LEU A 87 1.85 -24.57 -12.27
N ALA A 88 2.03 -24.01 -13.48
CA ALA A 88 3.35 -23.78 -14.04
C ALA A 88 4.22 -22.87 -13.16
N SER A 89 3.64 -21.78 -12.65
CA SER A 89 4.34 -20.84 -11.76
C SER A 89 4.75 -21.49 -10.43
N ILE A 90 3.89 -22.33 -9.84
CA ILE A 90 4.21 -23.10 -8.64
C ILE A 90 5.42 -24.01 -8.92
N GLY A 91 5.41 -24.72 -10.05
CA GLY A 91 6.52 -25.57 -10.46
C GLY A 91 7.82 -24.79 -10.66
N VAL A 92 7.76 -23.66 -11.36
CA VAL A 92 8.94 -22.80 -11.59
C VAL A 92 9.49 -22.22 -10.29
N ILE A 93 8.64 -21.71 -9.41
CA ILE A 93 9.07 -21.13 -8.12
C ILE A 93 9.70 -22.23 -7.26
N SER A 94 9.02 -23.37 -7.12
CA SER A 94 9.52 -24.48 -6.30
C SER A 94 10.84 -25.02 -6.85
N GLY A 95 10.95 -25.19 -8.17
CA GLY A 95 12.19 -25.62 -8.81
C GLY A 95 13.33 -24.59 -8.66
N ALA A 96 13.04 -23.31 -8.83
CA ALA A 96 14.03 -22.25 -8.65
C ALA A 96 14.56 -22.21 -7.20
N VAL A 97 13.69 -22.34 -6.20
CA VAL A 97 14.11 -22.33 -4.79
C VAL A 97 14.94 -23.58 -4.43
N MET A 98 14.60 -24.74 -5.01
CA MET A 98 15.42 -25.96 -4.83
C MET A 98 16.84 -25.79 -5.37
N LEU A 99 17.00 -25.01 -6.45
CA LEU A 99 18.33 -24.71 -7.03
C LEU A 99 19.08 -23.62 -6.26
N TYR A 100 18.33 -22.66 -5.64
CA TYR A 100 18.93 -21.50 -4.98
C TYR A 100 19.36 -21.78 -3.55
N THR A 101 18.63 -22.59 -2.79
CA THR A 101 18.92 -22.88 -1.38
C THR A 101 18.87 -24.37 -1.08
N PRO A 102 19.85 -24.91 -0.34
CA PRO A 102 19.83 -26.30 0.13
C PRO A 102 18.93 -26.52 1.36
N ASP A 103 18.35 -25.46 1.97
CA ASP A 103 17.51 -25.54 3.16
C ASP A 103 16.13 -26.14 2.82
N PRO A 104 15.83 -27.38 3.23
CA PRO A 104 14.55 -28.03 2.95
C PRO A 104 13.36 -27.27 3.53
N LEU A 105 13.53 -26.58 4.66
CA LEU A 105 12.46 -25.82 5.30
C LEU A 105 12.02 -24.66 4.41
N LEU A 106 12.96 -23.89 3.88
CA LEU A 106 12.67 -22.77 2.94
C LEU A 106 12.07 -23.29 1.64
N GLN A 107 12.52 -24.45 1.14
CA GLN A 107 11.95 -25.08 -0.04
C GLN A 107 10.46 -25.42 0.17
N TRP A 108 10.11 -26.09 1.26
CA TRP A 108 8.73 -26.44 1.60
C TRP A 108 7.87 -25.22 1.86
N MET A 109 8.39 -24.23 2.61
CA MET A 109 7.70 -22.98 2.88
C MET A 109 7.33 -22.27 1.58
N THR A 110 8.25 -22.19 0.65
CA THR A 110 8.02 -21.48 -0.63
C THR A 110 7.08 -22.28 -1.54
N ALA A 111 7.22 -23.60 -1.62
CA ALA A 111 6.34 -24.45 -2.42
C ALA A 111 4.87 -24.34 -1.92
N ILE A 112 4.65 -24.46 -0.60
CA ILE A 112 3.31 -24.34 -0.02
C ILE A 112 2.77 -22.92 -0.17
N ALA A 113 3.59 -21.88 0.07
CA ALA A 113 3.17 -20.49 -0.13
C ALA A 113 2.75 -20.21 -1.57
N SER A 114 3.40 -20.86 -2.56
CA SER A 114 3.10 -20.68 -3.98
C SER A 114 1.69 -21.15 -4.36
N ILE A 115 1.07 -22.04 -3.59
CA ILE A 115 -0.34 -22.45 -3.77
C ILE A 115 -1.27 -21.24 -3.69
N LYS A 116 -0.89 -20.18 -2.98
CA LYS A 116 -1.62 -18.91 -2.95
C LYS A 116 -1.90 -18.37 -4.37
N ILE A 117 -0.95 -18.54 -5.32
CA ILE A 117 -1.12 -18.08 -6.70
C ILE A 117 -2.35 -18.71 -7.31
N LEU A 118 -2.53 -20.01 -7.12
CA LEU A 118 -3.70 -20.74 -7.66
C LEU A 118 -5.01 -20.16 -7.12
N PHE A 119 -5.13 -20.01 -5.80
CA PHE A 119 -6.33 -19.47 -5.18
C PHE A 119 -6.62 -18.03 -5.61
N THR A 120 -5.58 -17.20 -5.65
CA THR A 120 -5.69 -15.81 -6.10
C THR A 120 -6.16 -15.73 -7.55
N MET A 121 -5.56 -16.52 -8.45
CA MET A 121 -5.89 -16.50 -9.88
C MET A 121 -7.30 -16.98 -10.16
N MET A 122 -7.72 -18.09 -9.55
CA MET A 122 -9.09 -18.57 -9.64
C MET A 122 -10.08 -17.50 -9.15
N ALA A 123 -9.78 -16.84 -8.02
CA ALA A 123 -10.64 -15.80 -7.48
C ALA A 123 -10.83 -14.60 -8.41
N ARG A 124 -9.81 -14.23 -9.22
CA ARG A 124 -9.85 -13.06 -10.11
C ARG A 124 -10.96 -13.12 -11.14
N VAL A 125 -11.25 -14.29 -11.68
CA VAL A 125 -12.33 -14.46 -12.66
C VAL A 125 -13.70 -14.21 -12.02
N TYR A 126 -13.95 -14.72 -10.82
CA TYR A 126 -15.17 -14.41 -10.07
C TYR A 126 -15.24 -12.94 -9.65
N VAL A 127 -14.13 -12.34 -9.26
CA VAL A 127 -14.05 -10.90 -8.94
C VAL A 127 -14.45 -10.06 -10.14
N ALA A 128 -13.95 -10.37 -11.34
CA ALA A 128 -14.32 -9.66 -12.56
C ALA A 128 -15.83 -9.69 -12.80
N GLN A 129 -16.47 -10.84 -12.60
CA GLN A 129 -17.92 -10.99 -12.73
C GLN A 129 -18.69 -10.20 -11.69
N MET A 130 -18.26 -10.24 -10.41
CA MET A 130 -18.87 -9.46 -9.33
C MET A 130 -18.72 -7.95 -9.53
N ARG A 131 -17.60 -7.49 -10.11
CA ARG A 131 -17.41 -6.08 -10.50
C ARG A 131 -18.37 -5.67 -11.62
N ARG A 132 -18.56 -6.51 -12.64
CA ARG A 132 -19.53 -6.24 -13.72
C ARG A 132 -20.95 -6.15 -13.22
N SER A 133 -21.33 -7.03 -12.31
CA SER A 133 -22.68 -7.02 -11.69
C SER A 133 -22.84 -5.98 -10.58
N SER A 134 -21.80 -5.17 -10.31
CA SER A 134 -21.76 -4.18 -9.22
C SER A 134 -22.10 -4.77 -7.84
N ASN A 135 -21.80 -6.05 -7.63
CA ASN A 135 -22.02 -6.73 -6.36
C ASN A 135 -20.89 -6.46 -5.35
N PHE A 136 -20.78 -5.20 -4.92
CA PHE A 136 -19.76 -4.75 -3.98
C PHE A 136 -19.91 -5.38 -2.59
N ARG A 137 -21.15 -5.75 -2.19
CA ARG A 137 -21.38 -6.45 -0.93
C ARG A 137 -20.65 -7.78 -0.87
N MET A 138 -20.71 -8.56 -1.94
CA MET A 138 -20.00 -9.83 -2.03
C MET A 138 -18.48 -9.65 -2.04
N LEU A 139 -17.99 -8.64 -2.78
CA LEU A 139 -16.57 -8.30 -2.79
C LEU A 139 -16.06 -7.90 -1.40
N ALA A 140 -16.82 -7.10 -0.66
CA ALA A 140 -16.50 -6.72 0.71
C ALA A 140 -16.52 -7.94 1.65
N SER A 141 -17.58 -8.75 1.59
CA SER A 141 -17.74 -9.93 2.46
C SER A 141 -16.62 -10.94 2.30
N ARG A 142 -16.23 -11.28 1.04
CA ARG A 142 -15.13 -12.22 0.79
C ARG A 142 -13.82 -11.71 1.38
N THR A 143 -13.54 -10.40 1.22
CA THR A 143 -12.28 -9.80 1.68
C THR A 143 -12.23 -9.78 3.21
N LEU A 144 -13.31 -9.38 3.87
CA LEU A 144 -13.41 -9.36 5.33
C LEU A 144 -13.35 -10.77 5.93
N LEU A 145 -14.16 -11.71 5.42
CA LEU A 145 -14.14 -13.10 5.89
C LEU A 145 -12.78 -13.75 5.69
N GLY A 146 -12.17 -13.54 4.51
CA GLY A 146 -10.81 -14.02 4.25
C GLY A 146 -9.80 -13.43 5.23
N LYS A 147 -9.88 -12.12 5.50
CA LYS A 147 -8.97 -11.45 6.43
C LYS A 147 -9.13 -11.92 7.88
N VAL A 148 -10.38 -12.11 8.33
CA VAL A 148 -10.67 -12.66 9.67
C VAL A 148 -10.14 -14.07 9.79
N ALA A 149 -10.51 -14.97 8.86
CA ALA A 149 -10.08 -16.36 8.89
C ALA A 149 -8.56 -16.49 8.78
N GLY A 150 -7.93 -15.75 7.86
CA GLY A 150 -6.48 -15.71 7.72
C GLY A 150 -5.80 -15.16 8.96
N GLY A 151 -6.33 -14.09 9.56
CA GLY A 151 -5.80 -13.53 10.81
C GLY A 151 -5.86 -14.51 11.97
N ILE A 152 -7.01 -15.16 12.18
CA ILE A 152 -7.19 -16.18 13.24
C ILE A 152 -6.26 -17.38 12.97
N GLY A 153 -6.24 -17.92 11.76
CA GLY A 153 -5.41 -19.07 11.42
C GLY A 153 -3.92 -18.77 11.54
N GLY A 154 -3.48 -17.60 11.07
CA GLY A 154 -2.09 -17.20 11.21
C GLY A 154 -1.66 -16.97 12.66
N ILE A 155 -2.51 -16.33 13.50
CA ILE A 155 -2.25 -16.17 14.93
C ILE A 155 -2.19 -17.54 15.63
N ALA A 156 -3.09 -18.46 15.29
CA ALA A 156 -3.07 -19.82 15.83
C ALA A 156 -1.75 -20.54 15.51
N VAL A 157 -1.27 -20.47 14.27
CA VAL A 157 0.02 -21.03 13.85
C VAL A 157 1.20 -20.37 14.58
N ALA A 158 1.12 -19.03 14.80
CA ALA A 158 2.13 -18.31 15.59
C ALA A 158 2.16 -18.76 17.05
N LEU A 159 1.00 -18.99 17.67
CA LEU A 159 0.87 -19.48 19.05
C LEU A 159 1.41 -20.91 19.20
N TRP A 160 1.35 -21.75 18.15
CA TRP A 160 1.98 -23.08 18.14
C TRP A 160 3.51 -23.02 17.97
N GLY A 161 4.10 -21.82 17.87
CA GLY A 161 5.54 -21.66 17.76
C GLY A 161 6.12 -22.00 16.39
N LEU A 162 5.28 -22.05 15.34
CA LEU A 162 5.72 -22.40 13.98
C LEU A 162 6.34 -21.20 13.22
N GLY A 163 6.60 -20.08 13.89
CA GLY A 163 7.37 -18.95 13.37
C GLY A 163 6.86 -18.41 12.05
N ALA A 164 7.72 -18.38 11.03
CA ALA A 164 7.42 -17.81 9.71
C ALA A 164 6.22 -18.48 8.98
N TRP A 165 5.87 -19.73 9.34
CA TRP A 165 4.66 -20.39 8.82
C TRP A 165 3.37 -19.62 9.13
N ALA A 166 3.34 -18.83 10.21
CA ALA A 166 2.19 -18.01 10.57
C ALA A 166 1.82 -17.01 9.46
N VAL A 167 2.81 -16.36 8.85
CA VAL A 167 2.63 -15.40 7.75
C VAL A 167 2.12 -16.12 6.50
N ILE A 168 2.67 -17.28 6.20
CA ILE A 168 2.27 -18.11 5.05
C ILE A 168 0.85 -18.65 5.24
N ALA A 169 0.54 -19.19 6.41
CA ALA A 169 -0.79 -19.70 6.74
C ALA A 169 -1.86 -18.61 6.66
N GLN A 170 -1.58 -17.41 7.20
CA GLN A 170 -2.46 -16.26 7.06
C GLN A 170 -2.78 -15.96 5.61
N ALA A 171 -1.76 -15.90 4.75
CA ALA A 171 -1.93 -15.55 3.35
C ALA A 171 -2.71 -16.63 2.58
N LEU A 172 -2.43 -17.90 2.83
CA LEU A 172 -3.13 -19.03 2.20
C LEU A 172 -4.58 -19.14 2.64
N ILE A 173 -4.84 -19.10 3.95
CA ILE A 173 -6.20 -19.19 4.51
C ILE A 173 -7.07 -18.02 4.01
N MET A 174 -6.49 -16.82 3.97
CA MET A 174 -7.19 -15.63 3.47
C MET A 174 -7.66 -15.83 2.02
N GLU A 175 -6.81 -16.30 1.13
CA GLU A 175 -7.17 -16.51 -0.27
C GLU A 175 -8.08 -17.74 -0.45
N LEU A 176 -7.85 -18.81 0.30
CA LEU A 176 -8.70 -20.00 0.29
C LEU A 176 -10.14 -19.67 0.71
N VAL A 177 -10.32 -18.95 1.80
CA VAL A 177 -11.65 -18.51 2.24
C VAL A 177 -12.27 -17.55 1.23
N SER A 178 -11.48 -16.64 0.67
CA SER A 178 -11.92 -15.70 -0.36
C SER A 178 -12.49 -16.44 -1.58
N ILE A 179 -11.78 -17.44 -2.12
CA ILE A 179 -12.27 -18.20 -3.27
C ILE A 179 -13.49 -19.05 -2.92
N ILE A 180 -13.53 -19.69 -1.75
CA ILE A 180 -14.69 -20.46 -1.30
C ILE A 180 -15.94 -19.60 -1.22
N VAL A 181 -15.85 -18.39 -0.66
CA VAL A 181 -16.95 -17.43 -0.58
C VAL A 181 -17.47 -17.05 -1.97
N LEU A 182 -16.55 -16.80 -2.91
CA LEU A 182 -16.91 -16.47 -4.30
C LEU A 182 -17.56 -17.63 -5.03
N MET A 183 -17.03 -18.85 -4.90
CA MET A 183 -17.59 -20.05 -5.53
C MET A 183 -18.98 -20.39 -4.99
N ARG A 184 -19.22 -20.13 -3.70
CA ARG A 184 -20.57 -20.30 -3.11
C ARG A 184 -21.56 -19.23 -3.57
N ALA A 185 -21.07 -18.03 -3.87
CA ALA A 185 -21.91 -16.95 -4.37
C ALA A 185 -22.28 -17.11 -5.84
N ASP A 186 -21.43 -17.74 -6.61
CA ASP A 186 -21.66 -18.08 -8.01
C ASP A 186 -21.29 -19.56 -8.27
N PRO A 187 -22.23 -20.49 -8.00
CA PRO A 187 -21.98 -21.92 -8.05
C PRO A 187 -21.93 -22.48 -9.47
N ARG A 188 -21.82 -21.62 -10.49
CA ARG A 188 -21.71 -22.07 -11.88
C ARG A 188 -20.50 -22.95 -12.08
N ARG A 189 -20.71 -24.10 -12.74
CA ARG A 189 -19.60 -24.95 -13.19
C ARG A 189 -18.98 -24.31 -14.43
N ILE A 190 -17.70 -23.98 -14.34
CA ILE A 190 -16.92 -23.46 -15.47
C ILE A 190 -16.41 -24.66 -16.26
N PRO A 191 -16.94 -24.95 -17.47
CA PRO A 191 -16.50 -26.08 -18.28
C PRO A 191 -15.03 -25.92 -18.67
N PHE A 192 -14.33 -27.05 -18.84
CA PHE A 192 -12.96 -27.02 -19.34
C PHE A 192 -12.99 -26.66 -20.83
N HIS A 193 -12.67 -25.41 -21.14
CA HIS A 193 -12.58 -24.92 -22.49
C HIS A 193 -11.55 -23.78 -22.56
N ILE A 194 -10.59 -23.92 -23.48
CA ILE A 194 -9.58 -22.89 -23.74
C ILE A 194 -9.61 -22.57 -25.22
N ASP A 195 -10.02 -21.35 -25.55
CA ASP A 195 -10.05 -20.84 -26.91
C ASP A 195 -8.83 -19.93 -27.16
N GLY A 196 -7.96 -20.35 -28.09
CA GLY A 196 -6.72 -19.65 -28.39
C GLY A 196 -6.90 -18.20 -28.85
N PRO A 197 -7.81 -17.91 -29.80
CA PRO A 197 -8.17 -16.55 -30.19
C PRO A 197 -8.61 -15.68 -29.01
N THR A 198 -9.52 -16.17 -28.19
CA THR A 198 -10.01 -15.48 -26.97
C THR A 198 -8.87 -15.22 -25.99
N LEU A 199 -7.98 -16.19 -25.76
CA LEU A 199 -6.83 -15.99 -24.89
C LEU A 199 -5.90 -14.89 -25.42
N ARG A 200 -5.63 -14.88 -26.72
CA ARG A 200 -4.81 -13.82 -27.35
C ARG A 200 -5.44 -12.43 -27.20
N GLU A 201 -6.75 -12.33 -27.34
CA GLU A 201 -7.51 -11.09 -27.13
C GLU A 201 -7.35 -10.57 -25.69
N LEU A 202 -7.58 -11.45 -24.69
CA LEU A 202 -7.42 -11.12 -23.27
C LEU A 202 -5.98 -10.70 -22.95
N LEU A 203 -4.98 -11.42 -23.41
CA LEU A 203 -3.57 -11.09 -23.20
C LEU A 203 -3.21 -9.74 -23.83
N ARG A 204 -3.66 -9.47 -25.06
CA ARG A 204 -3.36 -8.22 -25.77
C ARG A 204 -3.99 -7.01 -25.08
N SER A 205 -5.22 -7.13 -24.59
CA SER A 205 -5.93 -6.06 -23.90
C SER A 205 -5.46 -5.87 -22.44
N GLY A 206 -5.02 -6.95 -21.78
CA GLY A 206 -4.54 -6.92 -20.40
C GLY A 206 -3.08 -6.53 -20.24
N ALA A 207 -2.22 -6.76 -21.24
CA ALA A 207 -0.79 -6.49 -21.12
C ALA A 207 -0.43 -5.03 -20.72
N PRO A 208 -1.05 -3.98 -21.30
CA PRO A 208 -0.78 -2.61 -20.88
C PRO A 208 -1.16 -2.33 -19.42
N VAL A 209 -2.24 -2.97 -18.95
CA VAL A 209 -2.72 -2.84 -17.56
C VAL A 209 -1.73 -3.52 -16.61
N ALA A 210 -1.22 -4.70 -17.00
CA ALA A 210 -0.21 -5.42 -16.22
C ALA A 210 1.09 -4.63 -16.07
N VAL A 211 1.56 -3.98 -17.14
CA VAL A 211 2.75 -3.12 -17.08
C VAL A 211 2.58 -1.98 -16.07
N ASN A 212 1.41 -1.35 -16.07
CA ASN A 212 1.11 -0.28 -15.11
C ASN A 212 1.03 -0.81 -13.66
N ALA A 213 0.36 -1.94 -13.46
CA ALA A 213 0.26 -2.58 -12.15
C ALA A 213 1.64 -3.03 -11.61
N LEU A 214 2.48 -3.60 -12.48
CA LEU A 214 3.86 -3.95 -12.14
C LEU A 214 4.64 -2.71 -11.72
N SER A 215 4.58 -1.63 -12.49
CA SER A 215 5.32 -0.39 -12.18
C SER A 215 4.99 0.14 -10.78
N SER A 216 3.74 0.04 -10.34
CA SER A 216 3.29 0.55 -9.05
C SER A 216 3.60 -0.37 -7.86
N GLN A 217 3.58 -1.69 -8.06
CA GLN A 217 3.74 -2.69 -6.99
C GLN A 217 5.16 -3.25 -6.86
N THR A 218 5.95 -3.18 -7.95
CA THR A 218 7.31 -3.74 -8.00
C THR A 218 8.23 -3.11 -6.96
N LEU A 219 8.09 -1.81 -6.70
CA LEU A 219 8.92 -1.15 -5.71
C LEU A 219 8.79 -1.79 -4.32
N GLN A 220 7.56 -1.89 -3.82
CA GLN A 220 7.31 -2.35 -2.44
C GLN A 220 7.71 -3.81 -2.25
N ARG A 221 7.37 -4.66 -3.21
CA ARG A 221 7.70 -6.10 -3.15
C ARG A 221 9.14 -6.36 -3.53
N GLY A 222 9.66 -5.65 -4.52
CA GLY A 222 11.06 -5.74 -4.95
C GLY A 222 12.03 -5.34 -3.86
N VAL A 223 11.72 -4.29 -3.08
CA VAL A 223 12.54 -3.91 -1.91
C VAL A 223 12.64 -5.07 -0.91
N ASN A 224 11.54 -5.76 -0.61
CA ASN A 224 11.55 -6.89 0.32
C ASN A 224 12.41 -8.06 -0.19
N VAL A 225 12.33 -8.36 -1.49
CA VAL A 225 13.12 -9.43 -2.11
C VAL A 225 14.60 -9.07 -2.14
N VAL A 226 14.93 -7.87 -2.65
CA VAL A 226 16.33 -7.42 -2.76
C VAL A 226 16.97 -7.29 -1.38
N LEU A 227 16.25 -6.73 -0.41
CA LEU A 227 16.72 -6.61 0.97
C LEU A 227 16.90 -8.00 1.62
N GLY A 228 16.01 -8.95 1.32
CA GLY A 228 16.13 -10.34 1.78
C GLY A 228 17.38 -11.03 1.27
N ILE A 229 17.73 -10.80 -0.01
CA ILE A 229 18.94 -11.35 -0.64
C ILE A 229 20.21 -10.70 -0.07
N THR A 230 20.21 -9.38 0.15
CA THR A 230 21.42 -8.63 0.52
C THR A 230 21.65 -8.51 2.01
N ALA A 231 20.60 -8.37 2.82
CA ALA A 231 20.70 -8.10 4.25
C ALA A 231 20.05 -9.17 5.14
N GLY A 232 19.40 -10.15 4.51
CA GLY A 232 18.78 -11.26 5.21
C GLY A 232 17.41 -10.94 5.82
N ALA A 233 16.79 -11.98 6.37
CA ALA A 233 15.42 -11.97 6.85
C ALA A 233 15.18 -10.98 8.02
N ASN A 234 16.13 -10.85 8.94
CA ASN A 234 16.00 -9.92 10.07
C ASN A 234 15.80 -8.48 9.60
N ALA A 235 16.63 -8.04 8.63
CA ALA A 235 16.52 -6.70 8.06
C ALA A 235 15.15 -6.47 7.37
N VAL A 236 14.64 -7.48 6.67
CA VAL A 236 13.29 -7.44 6.06
C VAL A 236 12.22 -7.33 7.12
N GLY A 237 12.32 -8.10 8.20
CA GLY A 237 11.39 -8.04 9.33
C GLY A 237 11.33 -6.66 9.97
N MET A 238 12.50 -6.07 10.28
CA MET A 238 12.62 -4.72 10.85
C MET A 238 12.06 -3.65 9.92
N PHE A 239 12.40 -3.73 8.62
CA PHE A 239 11.90 -2.80 7.61
C PHE A 239 10.38 -2.88 7.45
N ASN A 240 9.82 -4.11 7.37
CA ASN A 240 8.37 -4.28 7.26
C ASN A 240 7.62 -3.86 8.51
N MET A 241 8.22 -4.02 9.70
CA MET A 241 7.67 -3.48 10.94
C MET A 241 7.48 -1.97 10.84
N ALA A 242 8.53 -1.22 10.47
CA ALA A 242 8.48 0.22 10.30
C ALA A 242 7.52 0.64 9.17
N MET A 243 7.58 -0.03 8.00
CA MET A 243 6.67 0.24 6.89
C MET A 243 5.20 0.03 7.25
N ARG A 244 4.89 -1.01 8.02
CA ARG A 244 3.50 -1.30 8.42
C ARG A 244 2.90 -0.22 9.29
N ILE A 245 3.70 0.35 10.21
CA ILE A 245 3.28 1.46 11.07
C ILE A 245 2.95 2.71 10.22
N ILE A 246 3.73 2.97 9.18
CA ILE A 246 3.50 4.07 8.22
C ILE A 246 2.25 3.82 7.35
N GLU A 247 2.11 2.60 6.81
CA GLU A 247 1.06 2.28 5.84
C GLU A 247 -0.35 2.31 6.43
N LEU A 248 -0.52 1.97 7.70
CA LEU A 248 -1.84 1.95 8.35
C LEU A 248 -2.53 3.32 8.32
N PRO A 249 -1.95 4.41 8.89
CA PRO A 249 -2.57 5.73 8.86
C PRO A 249 -2.56 6.32 7.44
N ARG A 250 -1.51 6.04 6.65
CA ARG A 250 -1.43 6.49 5.27
C ARG A 250 -2.60 5.98 4.45
N THR A 251 -2.87 4.68 4.47
CA THR A 251 -3.95 4.08 3.67
C THR A 251 -5.32 4.60 4.10
N ALA A 252 -5.55 4.80 5.40
CA ALA A 252 -6.80 5.31 5.93
C ALA A 252 -7.15 6.70 5.39
N ILE A 253 -6.19 7.62 5.40
CA ILE A 253 -6.41 9.03 5.03
C ILE A 253 -6.23 9.23 3.52
N TYR A 254 -5.17 8.67 2.94
CA TYR A 254 -4.78 8.84 1.55
C TYR A 254 -5.87 8.40 0.57
N ASN A 255 -6.47 7.22 0.77
CA ASN A 255 -7.52 6.73 -0.11
C ASN A 255 -8.78 7.62 -0.08
N GLY A 256 -9.11 8.18 1.09
CA GLY A 256 -10.22 9.13 1.22
C GLY A 256 -9.98 10.40 0.41
N LEU A 257 -8.81 10.98 0.54
CA LEU A 257 -8.41 12.20 -0.17
C LEU A 257 -8.34 11.99 -1.69
N LEU A 258 -7.74 10.89 -2.14
CA LEU A 258 -7.62 10.59 -3.59
C LEU A 258 -8.95 10.26 -4.24
N SER A 259 -9.88 9.61 -3.54
CA SER A 259 -11.20 9.30 -4.09
C SER A 259 -11.99 10.55 -4.47
N TYR A 260 -11.76 11.66 -3.78
CA TYR A 260 -12.31 12.97 -4.10
C TYR A 260 -11.52 13.69 -5.21
N ALA A 261 -10.18 13.62 -5.15
CA ALA A 261 -9.31 14.42 -6.01
C ALA A 261 -9.44 14.07 -7.51
N LEU A 262 -9.41 12.79 -7.87
CA LEU A 262 -9.43 12.38 -9.28
C LEU A 262 -10.68 12.87 -10.05
N PRO A 263 -11.93 12.68 -9.55
CA PRO A 263 -13.12 13.24 -10.20
C PRO A 263 -13.13 14.77 -10.25
N ALA A 264 -12.63 15.43 -9.18
CA ALA A 264 -12.58 16.89 -9.13
C ALA A 264 -11.59 17.46 -10.16
N PHE A 265 -10.43 16.82 -10.32
CA PHE A 265 -9.41 17.22 -11.30
C PHE A 265 -9.87 16.94 -12.74
N SER A 266 -10.47 15.77 -12.99
CA SER A 266 -10.96 15.40 -14.32
C SER A 266 -12.04 16.32 -14.84
N ARG A 267 -12.97 16.78 -13.99
CA ARG A 267 -14.01 17.73 -14.37
C ARG A 267 -13.46 19.11 -14.80
N ARG A 268 -12.25 19.46 -14.38
CA ARG A 268 -11.62 20.76 -14.64
C ARG A 268 -10.32 20.64 -15.45
N SER A 269 -10.09 19.49 -16.06
CA SER A 269 -8.90 19.23 -16.88
C SER A 269 -8.75 20.17 -18.08
N ALA A 270 -9.86 20.71 -18.60
CA ALA A 270 -9.87 21.70 -19.69
C ALA A 270 -9.59 23.14 -19.22
N GLU A 271 -9.57 23.40 -17.90
CA GLU A 271 -9.39 24.74 -17.33
C GLU A 271 -8.12 24.81 -16.46
N PRO A 272 -6.92 24.99 -17.05
CA PRO A 272 -5.65 24.87 -16.32
C PRO A 272 -5.55 25.75 -15.07
N LYS A 273 -6.01 27.01 -15.14
CA LYS A 273 -5.96 27.94 -14.01
C LYS A 273 -6.78 27.46 -12.80
N ARG A 274 -7.97 26.90 -13.04
CA ARG A 274 -8.82 26.33 -11.97
C ARG A 274 -8.23 25.02 -11.44
N LEU A 275 -7.69 24.19 -12.34
CA LEU A 275 -7.04 22.95 -11.94
C LEU A 275 -5.83 23.22 -11.04
N ILE A 276 -4.98 24.21 -11.36
CA ILE A 276 -3.86 24.65 -10.53
C ILE A 276 -4.33 25.00 -9.11
N GLY A 277 -5.40 25.80 -8.99
CA GLY A 277 -5.96 26.18 -7.69
C GLY A 277 -6.37 24.96 -6.87
N ILE A 278 -7.15 24.03 -7.47
CA ILE A 278 -7.63 22.84 -6.75
C ILE A 278 -6.51 21.89 -6.37
N VAL A 279 -5.48 21.76 -7.21
CA VAL A 279 -4.28 20.96 -6.88
C VAL A 279 -3.55 21.58 -5.68
N GLY A 280 -3.39 22.90 -5.66
CA GLY A 280 -2.82 23.65 -4.55
C GLY A 280 -3.61 23.46 -3.24
N ASP A 281 -4.94 23.68 -3.29
CA ASP A 281 -5.84 23.52 -2.13
C ASP A 281 -5.82 22.07 -1.60
N SER A 282 -5.89 21.09 -2.51
CA SER A 282 -5.79 19.67 -2.14
C SER A 282 -4.45 19.35 -1.47
N THR A 283 -3.35 19.91 -1.99
CA THR A 283 -2.01 19.77 -1.42
C THR A 283 -1.93 20.38 -0.02
N ALA A 284 -2.53 21.56 0.19
CA ALA A 284 -2.59 22.21 1.49
C ALA A 284 -3.40 21.39 2.50
N VAL A 285 -4.57 20.86 2.10
CA VAL A 285 -5.41 20.00 2.96
C VAL A 285 -4.69 18.72 3.36
N SER A 286 -4.05 18.04 2.41
CA SER A 286 -3.30 16.81 2.73
C SER A 286 -2.08 17.09 3.59
N GLY A 287 -1.36 18.18 3.32
CA GLY A 287 -0.24 18.63 4.14
C GLY A 287 -0.67 18.93 5.58
N PHE A 288 -1.80 19.60 5.76
CA PHE A 288 -2.36 19.87 7.09
C PHE A 288 -2.60 18.60 7.91
N LEU A 289 -3.13 17.54 7.29
CA LEU A 289 -3.46 16.29 7.98
C LEU A 289 -2.26 15.35 8.13
N LEU A 290 -1.51 15.14 7.04
CA LEU A 290 -0.54 14.04 6.95
C LEU A 290 0.86 14.46 7.38
N THR A 291 1.27 15.73 7.20
CA THR A 291 2.61 16.16 7.59
C THR A 291 2.81 16.08 9.11
N PRO A 292 1.93 16.67 9.96
CA PRO A 292 2.09 16.55 11.42
C PRO A 292 1.94 15.10 11.91
N LEU A 293 1.10 14.30 11.26
CA LEU A 293 0.93 12.88 11.60
C LEU A 293 2.25 12.13 11.46
N PHE A 294 2.95 12.28 10.31
CA PHE A 294 4.20 11.56 10.09
C PHE A 294 5.39 12.17 10.85
N VAL A 295 5.44 13.48 11.01
CA VAL A 295 6.44 14.11 11.91
C VAL A 295 6.22 13.65 13.35
N GLY A 296 4.98 13.62 13.83
CA GLY A 296 4.64 13.09 15.16
C GLY A 296 5.02 11.61 15.31
N LEU A 297 4.78 10.81 14.27
CA LEU A 297 5.16 9.39 14.26
C LEU A 297 6.68 9.21 14.33
N ALA A 298 7.46 10.08 13.68
CA ALA A 298 8.93 10.06 13.78
C ALA A 298 9.40 10.39 15.19
N LEU A 299 8.76 11.38 15.83
CA LEU A 299 9.11 11.81 17.19
C LEU A 299 8.76 10.75 18.25
N THR A 300 7.63 10.07 18.08
CA THR A 300 7.14 9.04 19.02
C THR A 300 7.59 7.62 18.65
N ALA A 301 8.46 7.45 17.65
CA ALA A 301 8.87 6.15 17.13
C ALA A 301 9.44 5.22 18.21
N SER A 302 10.28 5.75 19.12
CA SER A 302 10.87 4.98 20.22
C SER A 302 9.81 4.45 21.17
N ASP A 303 8.94 5.33 21.70
CA ASP A 303 7.89 4.94 22.63
C ASP A 303 6.92 3.96 21.99
N LEU A 304 6.49 4.24 20.77
CA LEU A 304 5.54 3.42 20.05
C LEU A 304 6.09 2.01 19.81
N ILE A 305 7.34 1.89 19.39
CA ILE A 305 7.95 0.58 19.14
C ILE A 305 8.19 -0.16 20.46
N LEU A 306 8.80 0.47 21.44
CA LEU A 306 9.17 -0.23 22.68
C LEU A 306 7.95 -0.61 23.52
N LEU A 307 6.96 0.28 23.67
CA LEU A 307 5.79 0.05 24.50
C LEU A 307 4.77 -0.90 23.86
N ILE A 308 4.48 -0.74 22.56
CA ILE A 308 3.45 -1.54 21.89
C ILE A 308 4.02 -2.87 21.41
N PHE A 309 5.19 -2.86 20.76
CA PHE A 309 5.73 -4.01 20.06
C PHE A 309 6.84 -4.73 20.85
N GLY A 310 7.59 -4.02 21.69
CA GLY A 310 8.61 -4.56 22.56
C GLY A 310 10.05 -4.37 22.07
N ALA A 311 11.01 -4.57 22.98
CA ALA A 311 12.42 -4.25 22.78
C ALA A 311 13.09 -5.03 21.62
N LYS A 312 12.60 -6.19 21.26
CA LYS A 312 13.12 -6.95 20.11
C LYS A 312 13.01 -6.22 18.76
N TRP A 313 12.20 -5.14 18.70
CA TRP A 313 11.99 -4.30 17.52
C TRP A 313 12.77 -2.98 17.58
N ALA A 314 13.65 -2.79 18.56
CA ALA A 314 14.38 -1.53 18.78
C ALA A 314 15.14 -1.06 17.53
N GLU A 315 15.72 -1.97 16.74
CA GLU A 315 16.42 -1.64 15.49
C GLU A 315 15.48 -1.06 14.41
N ALA A 316 14.16 -1.23 14.53
CA ALA A 316 13.20 -0.63 13.63
C ALA A 316 12.92 0.86 13.94
N ILE A 317 13.35 1.39 15.09
CA ILE A 317 13.13 2.79 15.48
C ILE A 317 13.72 3.76 14.45
N PRO A 318 15.02 3.72 14.13
CA PRO A 318 15.60 4.64 13.15
C PRO A 318 15.01 4.44 11.75
N LEU A 319 14.63 3.20 11.40
CA LEU A 319 13.93 2.92 10.14
C LEU A 319 12.59 3.65 10.08
N LEU A 320 11.79 3.56 11.15
CA LEU A 320 10.51 4.25 11.26
C LEU A 320 10.67 5.77 11.16
N GLN A 321 11.68 6.34 11.80
CA GLN A 321 11.97 7.78 11.74
C GLN A 321 12.24 8.24 10.31
N VAL A 322 13.15 7.57 9.59
CA VAL A 322 13.49 7.92 8.20
C VAL A 322 12.28 7.72 7.27
N LEU A 323 11.55 6.62 7.43
CA LEU A 323 10.37 6.33 6.61
C LEU A 323 9.22 7.32 6.89
N ALA A 324 9.04 7.75 8.14
CA ALA A 324 8.04 8.75 8.50
C ALA A 324 8.38 10.13 7.88
N CYS A 325 9.65 10.55 7.91
CA CYS A 325 10.11 11.74 7.19
C CYS A 325 9.88 11.60 5.67
N THR A 326 10.17 10.42 5.11
CA THR A 326 9.91 10.11 3.68
C THR A 326 8.43 10.26 3.34
N ALA A 327 7.53 9.75 4.20
CA ALA A 327 6.09 9.85 4.02
C ALA A 327 5.61 11.31 4.14
N ALA A 328 6.14 12.08 5.09
CA ALA A 328 5.80 13.50 5.24
C ALA A 328 6.15 14.31 3.97
N ILE A 329 7.32 14.07 3.37
CA ILE A 329 7.74 14.71 2.11
C ILE A 329 6.84 14.25 0.95
N GLY A 330 6.58 12.95 0.84
CA GLY A 330 5.81 12.36 -0.27
C GLY A 330 4.35 12.80 -0.32
N ASN A 331 3.75 13.12 0.82
CA ASN A 331 2.36 13.57 0.88
C ASN A 331 2.10 14.85 0.09
N SER A 332 3.04 15.77 0.08
CA SER A 332 2.90 17.03 -0.64
C SER A 332 2.82 16.84 -2.16
N ALA A 333 3.43 15.77 -2.70
CA ALA A 333 3.48 15.49 -4.14
C ALA A 333 2.39 14.50 -4.63
N MET A 334 1.55 13.96 -3.73
CA MET A 334 0.61 12.89 -4.08
C MET A 334 -0.39 13.30 -5.18
N TYR A 335 -0.77 14.57 -5.23
CA TYR A 335 -1.73 15.06 -6.22
C TYR A 335 -1.12 15.36 -7.58
N ALA A 336 0.21 15.50 -7.67
CA ALA A 336 0.87 15.72 -8.94
C ALA A 336 0.63 14.56 -9.92
N THR A 337 0.76 13.31 -9.45
CA THR A 337 0.42 12.12 -10.24
C THR A 337 -1.05 12.08 -10.63
N THR A 338 -1.96 12.36 -9.69
CA THR A 338 -3.41 12.35 -9.94
C THR A 338 -3.81 13.40 -10.95
N ALA A 339 -3.23 14.61 -10.88
CA ALA A 339 -3.49 15.68 -11.83
C ALA A 339 -2.95 15.35 -13.24
N LEU A 340 -1.74 14.75 -13.34
CA LEU A 340 -1.19 14.29 -14.61
C LEU A 340 -2.05 13.21 -15.27
N VAL A 341 -2.64 12.32 -14.48
CA VAL A 341 -3.62 11.33 -14.97
C VAL A 341 -4.89 12.05 -15.47
N ALA A 342 -5.41 13.01 -14.71
CA ALA A 342 -6.62 13.76 -15.07
C ALA A 342 -6.49 14.54 -16.39
N VAL A 343 -5.29 15.05 -16.71
CA VAL A 343 -5.00 15.74 -17.98
C VAL A 343 -4.44 14.82 -19.08
N ASN A 344 -4.56 13.49 -18.92
CA ASN A 344 -4.11 12.47 -19.88
C ASN A 344 -2.61 12.54 -20.22
N ARG A 345 -1.77 12.91 -19.24
CA ARG A 345 -0.30 12.96 -19.34
C ARG A 345 0.38 11.91 -18.43
N SER A 346 -0.28 10.79 -18.17
CA SER A 346 0.21 9.70 -17.32
C SER A 346 1.56 9.10 -17.75
N HIS A 347 1.92 9.18 -19.03
CA HIS A 347 3.21 8.73 -19.53
C HIS A 347 4.41 9.44 -18.87
N LEU A 348 4.23 10.69 -18.39
CA LEU A 348 5.27 11.42 -17.67
C LEU A 348 5.52 10.84 -16.28
N THR A 349 4.46 10.38 -15.60
CA THR A 349 4.59 9.72 -14.29
C THR A 349 5.20 8.33 -14.40
N ILE A 350 4.79 7.53 -15.39
CA ILE A 350 5.26 6.15 -15.57
C ILE A 350 6.79 6.12 -15.78
N LYS A 351 7.33 7.00 -16.63
CA LYS A 351 8.78 7.07 -16.86
C LYS A 351 9.54 7.39 -15.58
N ALA A 352 9.07 8.38 -14.81
CA ALA A 352 9.67 8.78 -13.53
C ALA A 352 9.57 7.64 -12.49
N GLU A 353 8.43 6.97 -12.40
CA GLU A 353 8.21 5.82 -11.50
C GLU A 353 9.16 4.67 -11.81
N VAL A 354 9.28 4.26 -13.07
CA VAL A 354 10.17 3.16 -13.48
C VAL A 354 11.63 3.52 -13.17
N LEU A 355 12.08 4.69 -13.61
CA LEU A 355 13.46 5.14 -13.36
C LEU A 355 13.79 5.15 -11.87
N THR A 356 12.96 5.79 -11.06
CA THR A 356 13.21 5.93 -9.62
C THR A 356 13.04 4.60 -8.86
N THR A 357 12.21 3.68 -9.36
CA THR A 357 12.09 2.32 -8.82
C THR A 357 13.38 1.53 -9.06
N VAL A 358 13.91 1.57 -10.28
CA VAL A 358 15.18 0.90 -10.61
C VAL A 358 16.32 1.46 -9.77
N LEU A 359 16.41 2.79 -9.64
CA LEU A 359 17.43 3.45 -8.81
C LEU A 359 17.30 3.04 -7.33
N ALA A 360 16.08 3.01 -6.79
CA ALA A 360 15.87 2.60 -5.41
C ALA A 360 16.28 1.14 -5.17
N LEU A 361 15.88 0.21 -6.06
CA LEU A 361 16.28 -1.19 -5.96
C LEU A 361 17.80 -1.38 -6.10
N ALA A 362 18.44 -0.63 -6.99
CA ALA A 362 19.91 -0.63 -7.12
C ALA A 362 20.61 -0.13 -5.84
N LEU A 363 20.07 0.93 -5.20
CA LEU A 363 20.58 1.40 -3.91
C LEU A 363 20.39 0.36 -2.80
N VAL A 364 19.23 -0.30 -2.74
CA VAL A 364 19.02 -1.39 -1.77
C VAL A 364 19.99 -2.53 -2.02
N TYR A 365 20.21 -2.91 -3.29
CA TYR A 365 21.14 -3.98 -3.65
C TYR A 365 22.60 -3.66 -3.26
N THR A 366 23.06 -2.45 -3.53
CA THR A 366 24.45 -2.04 -3.27
C THR A 366 24.74 -1.75 -1.80
N LEU A 367 23.76 -1.19 -1.07
CA LEU A 367 23.92 -0.77 0.32
C LEU A 367 23.35 -1.76 1.34
N GLY A 368 22.57 -2.76 0.91
CA GLY A 368 21.86 -3.68 1.80
C GLY A 368 22.80 -4.48 2.71
N ASN A 369 23.91 -5.00 2.17
CA ASN A 369 24.90 -5.73 2.94
C ASN A 369 25.61 -4.87 4.03
N LEU A 370 25.71 -3.57 3.82
CA LEU A 370 26.43 -2.66 4.72
C LEU A 370 25.51 -2.09 5.81
N TYR A 371 24.28 -1.71 5.43
CA TYR A 371 23.38 -0.93 6.28
C TYR A 371 22.06 -1.66 6.61
N GLY A 372 21.90 -2.89 6.19
CA GLY A 372 20.70 -3.66 6.49
C GLY A 372 19.41 -2.96 6.06
N GLY A 373 18.39 -2.99 6.93
CA GLY A 373 17.11 -2.33 6.68
C GLY A 373 17.19 -0.82 6.43
N MET A 374 18.23 -0.15 6.96
CA MET A 374 18.45 1.29 6.74
C MET A 374 18.72 1.60 5.26
N ALA A 375 19.37 0.69 4.52
CA ALA A 375 19.58 0.85 3.09
C ALA A 375 18.24 1.02 2.34
N ALA A 376 17.21 0.23 2.71
CA ALA A 376 15.89 0.34 2.11
C ALA A 376 15.18 1.65 2.51
N ALA A 377 15.26 2.07 3.77
CA ALA A 377 14.68 3.33 4.22
C ALA A 377 15.30 4.55 3.51
N VAL A 378 16.62 4.58 3.41
CA VAL A 378 17.38 5.64 2.70
C VAL A 378 17.11 5.60 1.20
N ALA A 379 17.03 4.43 0.59
CA ALA A 379 16.70 4.29 -0.83
C ALA A 379 15.31 4.85 -1.15
N LEU A 380 14.32 4.61 -0.29
CA LEU A 380 12.96 5.18 -0.44
C LEU A 380 12.96 6.71 -0.23
N LEU A 381 13.75 7.22 0.71
CA LEU A 381 13.91 8.66 0.90
C LEU A 381 14.58 9.30 -0.33
N ALA A 382 15.69 8.75 -0.81
CA ALA A 382 16.38 9.21 -2.01
C ALA A 382 15.44 9.17 -3.24
N ARG A 383 14.68 8.08 -3.39
CA ARG A 383 13.65 7.99 -4.43
C ARG A 383 12.64 9.15 -4.32
N MET A 384 12.15 9.44 -3.12
CA MET A 384 11.16 10.50 -2.92
C MET A 384 11.72 11.88 -3.27
N LEU A 385 12.98 12.13 -2.94
CA LEU A 385 13.68 13.36 -3.28
C LEU A 385 13.92 13.54 -4.79
N VAL A 386 13.97 12.43 -5.55
CA VAL A 386 14.11 12.47 -7.02
C VAL A 386 12.75 12.51 -7.72
N ILE A 387 11.78 11.70 -7.28
CA ILE A 387 10.50 11.58 -7.99
C ILE A 387 9.63 12.83 -7.80
N THR A 388 9.64 13.44 -6.61
CA THR A 388 8.86 14.66 -6.34
C THR A 388 9.19 15.80 -7.31
N PRO A 389 10.48 16.18 -7.51
CA PRO A 389 10.84 17.16 -8.52
C PRO A 389 10.41 16.79 -9.94
N LEU A 390 10.56 15.53 -10.33
CA LEU A 390 10.17 15.07 -11.66
C LEU A 390 8.66 15.18 -11.88
N GLN A 391 7.85 14.85 -10.89
CA GLN A 391 6.39 14.95 -10.94
C GLN A 391 5.92 16.41 -11.01
N ILE A 392 6.49 17.31 -10.21
CA ILE A 392 6.16 18.75 -10.23
C ILE A 392 6.60 19.39 -11.54
N ARG A 393 7.78 19.02 -12.06
CA ARG A 393 8.24 19.47 -13.39
C ARG A 393 7.30 18.98 -14.49
N GLY A 394 6.85 17.73 -14.44
CA GLY A 394 5.84 17.19 -15.35
C GLY A 394 4.52 17.94 -15.26
N LEU A 395 4.07 18.29 -14.08
CA LEU A 395 2.85 19.06 -13.86
C LEU A 395 2.97 20.52 -14.33
N ASN A 396 4.15 21.12 -14.14
CA ASN A 396 4.45 22.44 -14.67
C ASN A 396 4.36 22.46 -16.20
N THR A 397 4.96 21.48 -16.88
CA THR A 397 4.89 21.39 -18.35
C THR A 397 3.49 21.07 -18.87
N ALA A 398 2.65 20.38 -18.09
CA ALA A 398 1.31 19.96 -18.50
C ALA A 398 0.24 21.06 -18.30
N ILE A 399 0.29 21.76 -17.18
CA ILE A 399 -0.75 22.74 -16.79
C ILE A 399 -0.20 24.07 -16.26
N GLY A 400 1.12 24.25 -16.14
CA GLY A 400 1.75 25.46 -15.61
C GLY A 400 1.82 25.53 -14.07
N TYR A 401 1.65 24.40 -13.35
CA TYR A 401 1.78 24.37 -11.89
C TYR A 401 3.22 24.57 -11.47
N SER A 402 3.52 25.72 -10.86
CA SER A 402 4.88 26.15 -10.54
C SER A 402 5.40 25.56 -9.21
N TRP A 403 6.72 25.52 -9.06
CA TRP A 403 7.36 25.23 -7.79
C TRP A 403 6.93 26.18 -6.67
N ARG A 404 6.75 27.46 -7.00
CA ARG A 404 6.26 28.44 -6.05
C ARG A 404 4.88 28.06 -5.50
N GLY A 405 3.94 27.67 -6.37
CA GLY A 405 2.63 27.19 -5.94
C GLY A 405 2.70 25.93 -5.05
N PHE A 406 3.62 25.01 -5.37
CA PHE A 406 3.86 23.83 -4.54
C PHE A 406 4.36 24.19 -3.14
N PHE A 407 5.34 25.09 -3.04
CA PHE A 407 5.86 25.56 -1.74
C PHE A 407 4.81 26.37 -0.98
N GLU A 408 4.04 27.24 -1.65
CA GLU A 408 2.96 28.01 -1.04
C GLU A 408 1.85 27.13 -0.44
N ALA A 409 1.57 25.98 -1.08
CA ALA A 409 0.61 25.02 -0.57
C ALA A 409 1.14 24.21 0.64
N SER A 410 2.47 24.01 0.74
CA SER A 410 3.07 23.07 1.71
C SER A 410 3.72 23.74 2.91
N TYR A 411 4.26 24.97 2.79
CA TYR A 411 5.13 25.55 3.81
C TYR A 411 4.46 25.74 5.18
N ARG A 412 3.16 26.07 5.21
CA ARG A 412 2.44 26.26 6.46
C ARG A 412 2.42 24.99 7.32
N SER A 413 2.11 23.85 6.70
CA SER A 413 2.11 22.56 7.36
C SER A 413 3.50 22.15 7.82
N VAL A 414 4.53 22.45 7.01
CA VAL A 414 5.92 22.13 7.34
C VAL A 414 6.39 22.97 8.53
N ILE A 415 6.20 24.30 8.51
CA ILE A 415 6.61 25.19 9.60
C ILE A 415 5.86 24.83 10.88
N ALA A 416 4.54 24.64 10.83
CA ALA A 416 3.76 24.24 12.00
C ALA A 416 4.20 22.88 12.57
N SER A 417 4.60 21.93 11.68
CA SER A 417 5.14 20.64 12.11
C SER A 417 6.54 20.76 12.72
N LEU A 418 7.36 21.69 12.26
CA LEU A 418 8.67 21.98 12.88
C LEU A 418 8.47 22.63 14.28
N VAL A 419 7.51 23.55 14.43
CA VAL A 419 7.13 24.10 15.75
C VAL A 419 6.66 22.99 16.68
N MET A 420 5.79 22.11 16.19
CA MET A 420 5.35 20.91 16.90
C MET A 420 6.55 20.06 17.37
N ALA A 421 7.48 19.76 16.45
CA ALA A 421 8.65 18.96 16.77
C ALA A 421 9.53 19.63 17.83
N ALA A 422 9.80 20.92 17.68
CA ALA A 422 10.57 21.69 18.65
C ALA A 422 9.90 21.70 20.04
N THR A 423 8.56 21.90 20.09
CA THR A 423 7.80 21.88 21.35
C THR A 423 7.87 20.52 22.03
N VAL A 424 7.65 19.44 21.29
CA VAL A 424 7.73 18.07 21.84
C VAL A 424 9.14 17.77 22.36
N LEU A 425 10.18 18.09 21.60
CA LEU A 425 11.57 17.80 21.99
C LEU A 425 12.08 18.66 23.16
N LEU A 426 11.61 19.89 23.30
CA LEU A 426 12.10 20.82 24.33
C LEU A 426 11.26 20.81 25.61
N VAL A 427 9.95 20.70 25.50
CA VAL A 427 9.03 20.83 26.65
C VAL A 427 8.75 19.48 27.30
N LEU A 428 8.53 18.42 26.51
CA LEU A 428 8.12 17.13 27.05
C LEU A 428 9.12 16.50 28.01
N PRO A 429 10.45 16.56 27.83
CA PRO A 429 11.42 16.03 28.78
C PRO A 429 11.35 16.73 30.14
N GLN A 430 10.94 18.01 30.17
CA GLN A 430 10.83 18.79 31.43
C GLN A 430 9.66 18.35 32.32
N LEU A 431 8.65 17.66 31.72
CA LEU A 431 7.48 17.16 32.43
C LEU A 431 7.76 15.85 33.20
N GLY A 432 8.92 15.22 33.00
CA GLY A 432 9.32 13.98 33.69
C GLY A 432 8.39 12.78 33.43
N LEU A 433 7.58 12.81 32.36
CA LEU A 433 6.65 11.75 32.00
C LEU A 433 7.43 10.53 31.48
N GLN A 434 6.95 9.31 31.81
CA GLN A 434 7.56 8.06 31.38
C GLN A 434 6.54 7.08 30.81
N GLY A 435 7.00 6.17 29.95
CA GLY A 435 6.19 5.08 29.38
C GLY A 435 4.98 5.61 28.59
N TYR A 436 3.81 5.07 28.85
CA TYR A 436 2.59 5.44 28.13
C TYR A 436 2.19 6.91 28.34
N LEU A 437 2.50 7.50 29.51
CA LEU A 437 2.22 8.93 29.79
C LEU A 437 3.10 9.82 28.90
N HIS A 438 4.35 9.43 28.65
CA HIS A 438 5.24 10.14 27.73
C HIS A 438 4.69 10.09 26.30
N LEU A 439 4.26 8.92 25.83
CA LEU A 439 3.65 8.76 24.51
C LEU A 439 2.37 9.60 24.36
N ILE A 440 1.46 9.54 25.33
CA ILE A 440 0.22 10.32 25.31
C ILE A 440 0.53 11.83 25.36
N GLY A 441 1.45 12.22 26.24
CA GLY A 441 1.91 13.61 26.37
C GLY A 441 2.51 14.14 25.06
N SER A 442 3.32 13.32 24.37
CA SER A 442 3.88 13.64 23.04
C SER A 442 2.78 13.92 22.01
N VAL A 443 1.77 13.06 21.97
CA VAL A 443 0.66 13.19 21.01
C VAL A 443 -0.19 14.43 21.33
N VAL A 444 -0.57 14.63 22.60
CA VAL A 444 -1.43 15.75 23.00
C VAL A 444 -0.70 17.09 22.84
N LEU A 445 0.52 17.20 23.37
CA LEU A 445 1.34 18.41 23.26
C LEU A 445 1.66 18.72 21.79
N GLY A 446 1.98 17.68 21.00
CA GLY A 446 2.23 17.81 19.58
C GLY A 446 1.00 18.31 18.83
N ALA A 447 -0.18 17.73 19.05
CA ALA A 447 -1.40 18.16 18.39
C ALA A 447 -1.79 19.61 18.74
N LEU A 448 -1.67 20.00 20.01
CA LEU A 448 -1.96 21.35 20.46
C LEU A 448 -0.98 22.37 19.87
N SER A 449 0.31 22.11 19.96
CA SER A 449 1.34 23.01 19.42
C SER A 449 1.26 23.14 17.91
N TYR A 450 0.94 22.06 17.18
CA TYR A 450 0.66 22.10 15.74
C TYR A 450 -0.56 22.97 15.43
N ALA A 451 -1.68 22.77 16.13
CA ALA A 451 -2.90 23.53 15.91
C ALA A 451 -2.68 25.03 16.15
N VAL A 452 -1.96 25.38 17.21
CA VAL A 452 -1.61 26.78 17.50
C VAL A 452 -0.68 27.35 16.43
N GLY A 453 0.41 26.65 16.08
CA GLY A 453 1.35 27.07 15.05
C GLY A 453 0.71 27.24 13.67
N TYR A 454 -0.15 26.30 13.28
CA TYR A 454 -0.86 26.39 12.01
C TYR A 454 -1.88 27.53 11.99
N SER A 455 -2.65 27.73 13.08
CA SER A 455 -3.61 28.83 13.22
C SER A 455 -2.94 30.20 13.22
N ALA A 456 -1.75 30.32 13.79
CA ALA A 456 -0.96 31.56 13.74
C ALA A 456 -0.49 31.91 12.33
N LEU A 457 -0.14 30.90 11.52
CA LEU A 457 0.28 31.08 10.12
C LEU A 457 -0.92 31.26 9.17
N HIS A 458 -2.11 30.80 9.55
CA HIS A 458 -3.29 30.78 8.71
C HIS A 458 -4.60 30.92 9.51
N PRO A 459 -4.95 32.13 10.01
CA PRO A 459 -6.13 32.32 10.86
C PRO A 459 -7.47 31.92 10.24
N HIS A 460 -7.59 32.00 8.90
CA HIS A 460 -8.83 31.72 8.17
C HIS A 460 -8.97 30.26 7.68
N TRP A 461 -8.05 29.38 8.06
CA TRP A 461 -8.05 27.97 7.61
C TRP A 461 -9.39 27.22 7.81
N PRO A 462 -10.17 27.42 8.91
CA PRO A 462 -11.41 26.67 9.08
C PRO A 462 -12.48 26.99 8.03
N GLN A 463 -12.47 28.23 7.52
CA GLN A 463 -13.42 28.67 6.48
C GLN A 463 -13.02 28.13 5.11
N GLU A 464 -11.73 28.15 4.78
CA GLU A 464 -11.19 27.62 3.50
C GLU A 464 -11.37 26.11 3.42
N PHE A 465 -11.11 25.37 4.50
CA PHE A 465 -11.36 23.92 4.51
C PHE A 465 -12.84 23.59 4.32
N LYS A 466 -13.75 24.33 4.98
CA LYS A 466 -15.19 24.19 4.74
C LYS A 466 -15.54 24.39 3.28
N SER A 467 -15.00 25.39 2.62
CA SER A 467 -15.30 25.69 1.21
C SER A 467 -14.83 24.58 0.27
N VAL A 468 -13.67 23.96 0.53
CA VAL A 468 -13.14 22.83 -0.26
C VAL A 468 -14.09 21.62 -0.26
N PHE A 469 -14.72 21.33 0.91
CA PHE A 469 -15.64 20.20 1.04
C PHE A 469 -17.10 20.53 0.71
N THR A 470 -17.50 21.82 0.72
CA THR A 470 -18.89 22.26 0.45
C THR A 470 -19.08 22.82 -0.95
N SER A 471 -18.03 23.18 -1.68
CA SER A 471 -18.14 23.59 -3.09
C SER A 471 -18.51 22.38 -3.95
N ARG A 472 -19.82 22.22 -4.20
CA ARG A 472 -20.40 21.25 -5.13
C ARG A 472 -20.07 21.56 -6.60
#